data_2c16537a86093be93bb6d6449b43dceb
#
_entry.id   2c16537a86093be93bb6d6449b43dceb
#
_cell.length_a   1.000
_cell.length_b   1.000
_cell.length_c   1.000
_cell.angle_alpha   90.00
_cell.angle_beta   90.00
_cell.angle_gamma   90.00
#
_symmetry.space_group_name_H-M   'P 1'
#
loop_
_entity.id
_entity.type
_entity.pdbx_description
1 polymer ?
#
loop_
_entity_poly.entity_id
_entity_poly.type
_entity_poly.pdbx_seq_one_letter_code
_entity_poly.pdbx_strand_id
1 'polypeptide(L)'
;TNLPIYVIKKNHVCCDDPKSSFYNKILETKNLDLGEKLWRKDILYDILIVIGYNDNPIIKGKGSAIFLHLASKNTITTKGCVALEKKNMIKLLEFYPKKIKIF
;
A
#
# COMPACT_ATOMS: atom_id res chain seq x y z
N THR A 1 10.11 10.70 -10.43
CA THR A 1 9.53 9.46 -10.97
C THR A 1 8.48 9.74 -12.04
N ASN A 2 8.33 8.86 -13.00
CA ASN A 2 7.28 8.92 -14.01
C ASN A 2 6.09 8.00 -13.69
N LEU A 3 6.08 7.37 -12.51
CA LEU A 3 4.95 6.57 -12.06
C LEU A 3 3.73 7.48 -11.82
N PRO A 4 2.51 6.98 -12.05
CA PRO A 4 1.31 7.72 -11.67
C PRO A 4 1.35 8.06 -10.18
N ILE A 5 1.03 9.32 -9.86
CA ILE A 5 1.04 9.82 -8.49
C ILE A 5 -0.38 10.19 -8.09
N TYR A 6 -0.82 9.67 -6.94
CA TYR A 6 -2.10 9.98 -6.34
C TYR A 6 -1.88 10.51 -4.92
N VAL A 7 -2.68 11.49 -4.53
CA VAL A 7 -2.63 12.04 -3.17
C VAL A 7 -3.57 11.23 -2.28
N ILE A 8 -3.05 10.70 -1.16
CA ILE A 8 -3.88 9.99 -0.19
C ILE A 8 -4.79 10.99 0.52
N LYS A 9 -6.07 10.68 0.58
CA LYS A 9 -7.10 11.49 1.24
C LYS A 9 -7.64 10.77 2.46
N LYS A 10 -8.32 11.52 3.35
CA LYS A 10 -8.91 10.98 4.60
C LYS A 10 -9.95 9.89 4.36
N ASN A 11 -10.56 9.85 3.18
CA ASN A 11 -11.59 8.88 2.82
C ASN A 11 -11.08 7.74 1.93
N HIS A 12 -9.76 7.56 1.83
CA HIS A 12 -9.18 6.44 1.12
C HIS A 12 -9.04 5.21 2.03
N VAL A 13 -9.53 4.07 1.56
CA VAL A 13 -9.38 2.78 2.21
C VAL A 13 -8.98 1.72 1.18
N CYS A 14 -8.25 0.70 1.61
CA CYS A 14 -8.02 -0.52 0.82
C CYS A 14 -8.90 -1.62 1.40
N CYS A 15 -9.84 -2.14 0.61
CA CYS A 15 -10.78 -3.13 1.08
C CYS A 15 -10.07 -4.45 1.38
N ASP A 16 -10.24 -4.96 2.60
CA ASP A 16 -9.64 -6.20 3.08
C ASP A 16 -10.67 -7.30 3.40
N ASP A 17 -11.93 -7.10 3.04
CA ASP A 17 -12.99 -8.08 3.22
C ASP A 17 -13.04 -9.05 2.04
N PRO A 18 -12.67 -10.35 2.26
CA PRO A 18 -12.68 -11.35 1.18
C PRO A 18 -14.07 -11.60 0.59
N LYS A 19 -15.13 -11.20 1.27
CA LYS A 19 -16.52 -11.34 0.79
C LYS A 19 -16.94 -10.19 -0.09
N SER A 20 -16.20 -9.08 -0.10
CA SER A 20 -16.54 -7.90 -0.88
C SER A 20 -16.09 -8.03 -2.34
N SER A 21 -16.89 -7.52 -3.26
CA SER A 21 -16.47 -7.38 -4.66
C SER A 21 -15.35 -6.35 -4.85
N PHE A 22 -15.08 -5.52 -3.82
CA PHE A 22 -14.02 -4.53 -3.82
C PHE A 22 -12.72 -5.03 -3.16
N TYR A 23 -12.67 -6.31 -2.78
CA TYR A 23 -11.48 -6.86 -2.11
C TYR A 23 -10.18 -6.49 -2.82
N ASN A 24 -9.20 -6.05 -2.06
CA ASN A 24 -7.87 -5.59 -2.53
C ASN A 24 -7.92 -4.41 -3.51
N LYS A 25 -8.97 -3.58 -3.43
CA LYS A 25 -9.07 -2.35 -4.21
C LYS A 25 -8.99 -1.14 -3.29
N ILE A 26 -8.36 -0.07 -3.78
CA ILE A 26 -8.33 1.22 -3.07
C ILE A 26 -9.60 1.97 -3.45
N LEU A 27 -10.35 2.37 -2.43
CA LEU A 27 -11.64 3.05 -2.58
C LEU A 27 -11.58 4.44 -1.94
N GLU A 28 -12.27 5.38 -2.54
CA GLU A 28 -12.62 6.66 -1.94
C GLU A 28 -14.08 6.55 -1.45
N THR A 29 -14.26 6.50 -0.12
CA THR A 29 -15.56 6.18 0.47
C THR A 29 -15.79 6.91 1.77
N LYS A 30 -17.08 7.19 2.08
CA LYS A 30 -17.48 7.72 3.38
C LYS A 30 -17.49 6.64 4.46
N ASN A 31 -17.61 5.36 4.09
CA ASN A 31 -17.60 4.25 5.03
C ASN A 31 -16.16 3.72 5.21
N LEU A 32 -15.46 4.25 6.22
CA LEU A 32 -14.07 3.89 6.50
C LEU A 32 -13.92 2.49 7.11
N ASP A 33 -15.02 1.82 7.44
CA ASP A 33 -14.99 0.44 7.97
C ASP A 33 -14.89 -0.61 6.87
N LEU A 34 -14.90 -0.21 5.59
CA LEU A 34 -14.77 -1.14 4.46
C LEU A 34 -13.37 -1.75 4.33
N GLY A 35 -12.37 -1.20 4.99
CA GLY A 35 -11.04 -1.74 4.89
C GLY A 35 -9.99 -0.97 5.68
N GLU A 36 -8.73 -1.16 5.28
CA GLU A 36 -7.61 -0.48 5.90
C GLU A 36 -7.57 0.99 5.47
N LYS A 37 -7.54 1.89 6.45
CA LYS A 37 -7.46 3.33 6.23
C LYS A 37 -6.05 3.69 5.74
N LEU A 38 -5.96 4.39 4.62
CA LEU A 38 -4.67 4.82 4.08
C LEU A 38 -4.19 6.15 4.68
N TRP A 39 -5.12 6.98 5.18
CA TRP A 39 -4.76 8.21 5.89
C TRP A 39 -4.42 7.87 7.34
N ARG A 40 -3.14 7.94 7.67
CA ARG A 40 -2.61 7.57 9.00
C ARG A 40 -2.03 8.77 9.71
N LYS A 41 -1.99 8.69 11.05
CA LYS A 41 -1.34 9.71 11.89
C LYS A 41 0.17 9.56 11.94
N ASP A 42 0.70 8.35 11.67
CA ASP A 42 2.13 8.09 11.60
C ASP A 42 2.66 8.32 10.18
N ILE A 43 3.96 8.07 9.98
CA ILE A 43 4.61 8.32 8.69
C ILE A 43 4.53 7.16 7.71
N LEU A 44 3.99 6.00 8.10
CA LEU A 44 4.13 4.77 7.32
C LEU A 44 3.63 4.90 5.88
N TYR A 45 2.51 5.59 5.69
CA TYR A 45 1.90 5.78 4.36
C TYR A 45 2.10 7.19 3.80
N ASP A 46 3.07 7.95 4.32
CA ASP A 46 3.45 9.23 3.71
C ASP A 46 3.92 9.03 2.26
N ILE A 47 4.60 7.92 2.01
CA ILE A 47 4.88 7.41 0.66
C ILE A 47 4.46 5.95 0.64
N LEU A 48 3.58 5.61 -0.30
CA LEU A 48 3.04 4.27 -0.44
C LEU A 48 3.07 3.88 -1.91
N ILE A 49 3.65 2.71 -2.20
CA ILE A 49 3.68 2.17 -3.55
C ILE A 49 2.86 0.88 -3.57
N VAL A 50 1.88 0.83 -4.47
CA VAL A 50 1.12 -0.39 -4.74
C VAL A 50 1.99 -1.29 -5.60
N ILE A 51 2.39 -2.45 -5.08
CA ILE A 51 3.32 -3.34 -5.78
C ILE A 51 2.63 -4.36 -6.68
N GLY A 52 1.32 -4.31 -6.79
CA GLY A 52 0.56 -5.16 -7.72
C GLY A 52 0.38 -6.61 -7.27
N TYR A 53 0.60 -6.90 -5.99
CA TYR A 53 0.34 -8.23 -5.46
C TYR A 53 -1.17 -8.51 -5.42
N ASN A 54 -1.59 -9.69 -5.89
CA ASN A 54 -3.00 -10.12 -5.94
C ASN A 54 -3.92 -9.09 -6.61
N ASP A 55 -3.48 -8.53 -7.71
CA ASP A 55 -4.15 -7.43 -8.39
C ASP A 55 -4.80 -7.86 -9.71
N ASN A 56 -4.15 -8.73 -10.48
CA ASN A 56 -4.64 -9.13 -11.80
C ASN A 56 -4.36 -10.62 -12.08
N PRO A 57 -5.32 -11.53 -11.83
CA PRO A 57 -6.63 -11.28 -11.22
C PRO A 57 -6.57 -11.17 -9.70
N ILE A 58 -7.57 -10.51 -9.10
CA ILE A 58 -7.75 -10.49 -7.66
C ILE A 58 -8.39 -11.82 -7.22
N ILE A 59 -7.71 -12.54 -6.32
CA ILE A 59 -8.22 -13.77 -5.73
C ILE A 59 -8.56 -13.48 -4.26
N LYS A 60 -9.82 -13.63 -3.91
CA LYS A 60 -10.31 -13.34 -2.57
C LYS A 60 -9.63 -14.22 -1.52
N GLY A 61 -9.16 -13.61 -0.44
CA GLY A 61 -8.48 -14.31 0.65
C GLY A 61 -6.99 -14.56 0.44
N LYS A 62 -6.42 -14.19 -0.70
CA LYS A 62 -4.98 -14.38 -1.00
C LYS A 62 -4.10 -13.22 -0.60
N GLY A 63 -4.66 -12.20 0.01
CA GLY A 63 -3.95 -11.04 0.53
C GLY A 63 -4.41 -9.72 -0.06
N SER A 64 -4.48 -8.70 0.78
CA SER A 64 -4.88 -7.34 0.41
C SER A 64 -3.97 -6.32 1.08
N ALA A 65 -3.96 -5.11 0.54
CA ALA A 65 -3.18 -4.00 1.08
C ALA A 65 -1.69 -4.34 1.24
N ILE A 66 -1.12 -5.01 0.25
CA ILE A 66 0.30 -5.35 0.22
C ILE A 66 1.06 -4.24 -0.52
N PHE A 67 1.74 -3.41 0.25
CA PHE A 67 2.37 -2.19 -0.23
C PHE A 67 3.87 -2.17 0.09
N LEU A 68 4.58 -1.30 -0.62
CA LEU A 68 5.88 -0.79 -0.22
C LEU A 68 5.65 0.56 0.47
N HIS A 69 6.03 0.70 1.73
CA HIS A 69 5.77 1.90 2.52
C HIS A 69 7.00 2.30 3.35
N LEU A 70 6.90 3.42 4.06
CA LEU A 70 7.99 3.91 4.89
C LEU A 70 8.11 3.08 6.17
N ALA A 71 9.34 2.86 6.60
CA ALA A 71 9.65 2.30 7.91
C ALA A 71 9.71 3.42 8.96
N SER A 72 9.23 3.14 10.16
CA SER A 72 9.43 3.98 11.33
C SER A 72 10.42 3.33 12.29
N LYS A 73 10.84 4.08 13.32
CA LYS A 73 11.73 3.53 14.37
C LYS A 73 11.15 2.32 15.08
N ASN A 74 9.82 2.20 15.11
CA ASN A 74 9.10 1.12 15.77
C ASN A 74 8.65 0.01 14.82
N THR A 75 8.99 0.11 13.53
CA THR A 75 8.63 -0.92 12.55
C THR A 75 9.61 -2.09 12.69
N ILE A 76 9.15 -3.18 13.30
CA ILE A 76 9.93 -4.41 13.47
C ILE A 76 9.50 -5.43 12.41
N THR A 77 8.20 -5.63 12.25
CA THR A 77 7.63 -6.55 11.26
C THR A 77 6.42 -5.93 10.59
N THR A 78 6.04 -6.47 9.43
CA THR A 78 4.82 -6.11 8.71
C THR A 78 4.02 -7.37 8.40
N LYS A 79 2.74 -7.18 8.03
CA LYS A 79 1.87 -8.28 7.60
C LYS A 79 1.94 -8.46 6.07
N GLY A 80 3.15 -8.68 5.56
CA GLY A 80 3.39 -8.90 4.13
C GLY A 80 3.85 -7.69 3.35
N CYS A 81 3.72 -6.47 3.88
CA CYS A 81 4.24 -5.26 3.25
C CYS A 81 5.77 -5.19 3.34
N VAL A 82 6.36 -4.43 2.44
CA VAL A 82 7.79 -4.09 2.48
C VAL A 82 7.94 -2.68 3.01
N ALA A 83 8.78 -2.50 4.03
CA ALA A 83 9.04 -1.20 4.64
C ALA A 83 10.47 -0.74 4.34
N LEU A 84 10.61 0.51 3.93
CA LEU A 84 11.90 1.13 3.65
C LEU A 84 12.03 2.45 4.42
N GLU A 85 13.25 2.78 4.85
CA GLU A 85 13.55 4.12 5.32
C GLU A 85 13.30 5.15 4.20
N LYS A 86 12.90 6.36 4.58
CA LYS A 86 12.52 7.41 3.63
C LYS A 86 13.62 7.69 2.59
N LYS A 87 14.89 7.76 3.03
CA LYS A 87 16.02 7.98 2.11
C LYS A 87 16.14 6.89 1.04
N ASN A 88 15.89 5.63 1.42
CA ASN A 88 15.94 4.50 0.50
C ASN A 88 14.72 4.49 -0.43
N MET A 89 13.55 4.87 0.07
CA MET A 89 12.34 5.00 -0.74
C MET A 89 12.53 6.07 -1.82
N ILE A 90 13.11 7.20 -1.49
CA ILE A 90 13.40 8.28 -2.46
C ILE A 90 14.36 7.80 -3.54
N LYS A 91 15.43 7.09 -3.16
CA LYS A 91 16.37 6.51 -4.12
C LYS A 91 15.68 5.50 -5.05
N LEU A 92 14.82 4.65 -4.51
CA LEU A 92 14.07 3.68 -5.30
C LEU A 92 13.20 4.37 -6.35
N LEU A 93 12.50 5.44 -5.98
CA LEU A 93 11.67 6.22 -6.90
C LEU A 93 12.50 6.90 -7.99
N GLU A 94 13.73 7.33 -7.68
CA GLU A 94 14.65 7.91 -8.67
C GLU A 94 15.09 6.88 -9.71
N PHE A 95 15.33 5.63 -9.29
CA PHE A 95 15.71 4.54 -10.19
C PHE A 95 14.59 4.08 -11.10
N TYR A 96 13.35 4.33 -10.71
CA TYR A 96 12.20 3.95 -11.51
C TYR A 96 12.15 2.45 -11.85
N PRO A 97 12.17 1.55 -10.85
CA PRO A 97 12.21 0.13 -11.13
C PRO A 97 10.87 -0.37 -11.70
N LYS A 98 10.96 -1.23 -12.70
CA LYS A 98 9.77 -1.92 -13.26
C LYS A 98 9.42 -3.18 -12.48
N LYS A 99 10.37 -3.71 -11.72
CA LYS A 99 10.22 -4.97 -11.01
C LYS A 99 11.00 -4.92 -9.70
N ILE A 100 10.37 -5.40 -8.63
CA ILE A 100 10.99 -5.54 -7.31
C ILE A 100 10.95 -7.01 -6.93
N LYS A 101 12.11 -7.58 -6.59
CA LYS A 101 12.20 -8.95 -6.12
C LYS A 101 12.32 -8.95 -4.60
N ILE A 102 11.49 -9.75 -3.95
CA ILE A 102 11.47 -9.90 -2.50
C ILE A 102 11.97 -11.30 -2.15
N PHE A 103 12.93 -11.36 -1.27
CA PHE A 103 13.54 -12.61 -0.83
C PHE A 103 13.05 -13.00 0.56
#